data_b396416e54872bf5cafeb3562c4e3252
#
_entry.id   b396416e54872bf5cafeb3562c4e3252
#
_cell.length_a   1.000
_cell.length_b   1.000
_cell.length_c   1.000
_cell.angle_alpha   90.00
_cell.angle_beta   90.00
_cell.angle_gamma   90.00
#
_symmetry.space_group_name_H-M   'P 1'
#
loop_
_entity.id
_entity.type
_entity.pdbx_description
1 polymer ?
#
loop_
_entity_poly.entity_id
_entity_poly.type
_entity_poly.pdbx_seq_one_letter_code
_entity_poly.pdbx_strand_id
1 'polypeptide(L)'
;MKLPGTLIIARHHESEWNKQGVWTGSRDTHLTPYGFLKSREMGGLLKGIPIDNAFASMQVRSIETLSSMLEELDLHHVPAEYVHMLDERDYGDYTGKNKWEMEKILGEEEFEHVRRDWDCPIPNGETLKMVYERVVPFYQDTVVPLLVAEHTVLIVSHGNALRALMSYIESISKEDVRNLEMLFGAVVLYQVDEEGKTLHKEVRKIDSEVNA
;
A
#
# COMPACT_ATOMS: atom_id res chain seq x y z
N MET A 1 19.43 24.98 6.29
CA MET A 1 19.23 23.93 5.28
C MET A 1 17.83 23.41 5.53
N LYS A 2 16.96 23.47 4.54
CA LYS A 2 15.60 22.94 4.65
C LYS A 2 15.67 21.41 4.81
N LEU A 3 14.79 20.83 5.61
CA LEU A 3 14.69 19.38 5.71
C LEU A 3 13.93 18.85 4.47
N PRO A 4 14.35 17.74 3.87
CA PRO A 4 13.62 17.15 2.76
C PRO A 4 12.25 16.64 3.25
N GLY A 5 11.20 16.79 2.41
CA GLY A 5 9.93 16.16 2.67
C GLY A 5 10.07 14.64 2.74
N THR A 6 9.25 13.99 3.53
CA THR A 6 9.34 12.54 3.71
C THR A 6 8.01 11.86 3.40
N LEU A 7 7.99 11.00 2.40
CA LEU A 7 6.89 10.08 2.14
C LEU A 7 7.14 8.76 2.86
N ILE A 8 6.17 8.31 3.62
CA ILE A 8 6.15 7.00 4.28
C ILE A 8 5.00 6.20 3.68
N ILE A 9 5.28 5.02 3.15
CA ILE A 9 4.23 4.12 2.68
C ILE A 9 4.26 2.81 3.45
N ALA A 10 3.07 2.28 3.77
CA ALA A 10 2.88 1.04 4.48
C ALA A 10 1.70 0.25 3.88
N ARG A 11 1.86 -1.06 3.73
CA ARG A 11 0.76 -1.94 3.37
C ARG A 11 -0.03 -2.30 4.63
N HIS A 12 -1.38 -2.32 4.53
CA HIS A 12 -2.20 -2.88 5.61
C HIS A 12 -1.72 -4.28 6.01
N HIS A 13 -1.84 -4.64 7.29
CA HIS A 13 -1.42 -5.95 7.75
C HIS A 13 -2.50 -7.02 7.51
N GLU A 14 -2.34 -8.22 8.07
CA GLU A 14 -3.21 -9.38 7.84
C GLU A 14 -4.68 -9.06 8.13
N SER A 15 -5.54 -9.21 7.12
CA SER A 15 -6.99 -9.22 7.26
C SER A 15 -7.52 -10.66 7.32
N GLU A 16 -8.80 -10.80 7.70
CA GLU A 16 -9.49 -12.10 7.76
C GLU A 16 -9.39 -12.87 6.43
N TRP A 17 -9.56 -12.19 5.29
CA TRP A 17 -9.46 -12.82 3.98
C TRP A 17 -8.02 -13.09 3.55
N ASN A 18 -7.05 -12.28 3.99
CA ASN A 18 -5.63 -12.63 3.78
C ASN A 18 -5.31 -13.94 4.46
N LYS A 19 -5.72 -14.12 5.72
CA LYS A 19 -5.51 -15.36 6.48
C LYS A 19 -6.15 -16.58 5.80
N GLN A 20 -7.25 -16.40 5.10
CA GLN A 20 -7.96 -17.47 4.38
C GLN A 20 -7.40 -17.70 2.97
N GLY A 21 -6.43 -16.90 2.51
CA GLY A 21 -5.90 -16.97 1.15
C GLY A 21 -6.90 -16.53 0.08
N VAL A 22 -7.85 -15.65 0.42
CA VAL A 22 -8.89 -15.17 -0.49
C VAL A 22 -8.51 -13.85 -1.13
N TRP A 23 -8.79 -13.67 -2.42
CA TRP A 23 -8.69 -12.37 -3.08
C TRP A 23 -9.73 -11.39 -2.54
N THR A 24 -9.26 -10.33 -1.90
CA THR A 24 -10.13 -9.36 -1.24
C THR A 24 -10.67 -8.29 -2.21
N GLY A 25 -9.79 -7.78 -3.08
CA GLY A 25 -10.16 -6.71 -4.01
C GLY A 25 -10.82 -5.52 -3.30
N SER A 26 -11.94 -5.07 -3.85
CA SER A 26 -12.75 -3.95 -3.35
C SER A 26 -13.59 -4.26 -2.11
N ARG A 27 -13.64 -5.53 -1.65
CA ARG A 27 -14.42 -5.91 -0.47
C ARG A 27 -13.79 -5.48 0.84
N ASP A 28 -14.62 -5.12 1.80
CA ASP A 28 -14.19 -4.83 3.15
C ASP A 28 -14.06 -6.09 4.00
N THR A 29 -12.92 -6.21 4.64
CA THR A 29 -12.62 -7.23 5.65
C THR A 29 -11.76 -6.59 6.74
N HIS A 30 -12.04 -6.92 7.98
CA HIS A 30 -11.29 -6.41 9.14
C HIS A 30 -9.91 -7.04 9.25
N LEU A 31 -9.03 -6.38 9.99
CA LEU A 31 -7.77 -6.98 10.42
C LEU A 31 -8.05 -8.15 11.36
N THR A 32 -7.19 -9.17 11.33
CA THR A 32 -7.16 -10.17 12.39
C THR A 32 -6.55 -9.59 13.67
N PRO A 33 -6.72 -10.22 14.85
CA PRO A 33 -6.00 -9.81 16.06
C PRO A 33 -4.47 -9.74 15.86
N TYR A 34 -3.92 -10.64 15.06
CA TYR A 34 -2.52 -10.62 14.64
C TYR A 34 -2.21 -9.39 13.77
N GLY A 35 -3.10 -9.08 12.82
CA GLY A 35 -2.98 -7.89 11.98
C GLY A 35 -2.95 -6.58 12.79
N PHE A 36 -3.81 -6.45 13.80
CA PHE A 36 -3.79 -5.30 14.72
C PHE A 36 -2.47 -5.19 15.49
N LEU A 37 -2.02 -6.29 16.09
CA LEU A 37 -0.74 -6.33 16.82
C LEU A 37 0.42 -5.89 15.93
N LYS A 38 0.52 -6.46 14.74
CA LYS A 38 1.60 -6.16 13.78
C LYS A 38 1.51 -4.74 13.20
N SER A 39 0.31 -4.19 13.04
CA SER A 39 0.13 -2.79 12.66
C SER A 39 0.70 -1.83 13.72
N ARG A 40 0.55 -2.12 15.01
CA ARG A 40 1.20 -1.36 16.08
C ARG A 40 2.73 -1.49 16.04
N GLU A 41 3.26 -2.70 15.84
CA GLU A 41 4.70 -2.90 15.68
C GLU A 41 5.27 -2.10 14.48
N MET A 42 4.51 -2.02 13.36
CA MET A 42 4.88 -1.17 12.21
C MET A 42 4.90 0.32 12.60
N GLY A 43 3.92 0.78 13.39
CA GLY A 43 3.94 2.12 13.98
C GLY A 43 5.22 2.35 14.79
N GLY A 44 5.61 1.38 15.61
CA GLY A 44 6.84 1.42 16.41
C GLY A 44 8.12 1.67 15.59
N LEU A 45 8.16 1.26 14.31
CA LEU A 45 9.29 1.54 13.41
C LEU A 45 9.46 3.03 13.07
N LEU A 46 8.42 3.83 13.29
CA LEU A 46 8.39 5.27 12.99
C LEU A 46 8.60 6.15 14.22
N LYS A 47 8.92 5.59 15.39
CA LYS A 47 9.17 6.36 16.62
C LYS A 47 10.25 7.43 16.40
N GLY A 48 9.91 8.67 16.78
CA GLY A 48 10.79 9.83 16.62
C GLY A 48 10.72 10.51 15.25
N ILE A 49 9.91 10.01 14.31
CA ILE A 49 9.64 10.68 13.04
C ILE A 49 8.33 11.47 13.21
N PRO A 50 8.33 12.80 13.02
CA PRO A 50 7.09 13.57 12.99
C PRO A 50 6.25 13.13 11.79
N ILE A 51 4.93 13.06 11.94
CA ILE A 51 3.98 12.82 10.85
C ILE A 51 3.01 14.00 10.83
N ASP A 52 2.98 14.72 9.70
CA ASP A 52 2.16 15.93 9.54
C ASP A 52 0.80 15.63 8.93
N ASN A 53 0.75 14.67 7.99
CA ASN A 53 -0.46 14.24 7.30
C ASN A 53 -0.48 12.73 7.14
N ALA A 54 -1.68 12.15 7.15
CA ALA A 54 -1.86 10.73 6.93
C ALA A 54 -2.99 10.48 5.91
N PHE A 55 -2.80 9.50 5.04
CA PHE A 55 -3.80 9.05 4.08
C PHE A 55 -3.96 7.53 4.18
N ALA A 56 -5.20 7.07 4.04
CA ALA A 56 -5.47 5.65 3.83
C ALA A 56 -6.52 5.45 2.74
N SER A 57 -6.64 4.22 2.25
CA SER A 57 -7.78 3.85 1.41
C SER A 57 -9.08 3.90 2.22
N MET A 58 -10.22 3.87 1.52
CA MET A 58 -11.53 3.78 2.17
C MET A 58 -11.81 2.40 2.80
N GLN A 59 -10.97 1.41 2.52
CA GLN A 59 -11.18 0.03 2.97
C GLN A 59 -10.76 -0.15 4.43
N VAL A 60 -11.63 -0.80 5.23
CA VAL A 60 -11.53 -0.88 6.68
C VAL A 60 -10.17 -1.39 7.18
N ARG A 61 -9.58 -2.41 6.55
CA ARG A 61 -8.27 -2.97 6.92
C ARG A 61 -7.11 -1.96 6.82
N SER A 62 -7.20 -1.02 5.87
CA SER A 62 -6.23 0.06 5.72
C SER A 62 -6.42 1.13 6.80
N ILE A 63 -7.67 1.51 7.07
CA ILE A 63 -8.04 2.44 8.13
C ILE A 63 -7.61 1.91 9.50
N GLU A 64 -7.90 0.64 9.80
CA GLU A 64 -7.52 -0.03 11.04
C GLU A 64 -6.00 -0.10 11.21
N THR A 65 -5.26 -0.36 10.13
CA THR A 65 -3.79 -0.35 10.15
C THR A 65 -3.27 1.06 10.46
N LEU A 66 -3.73 2.08 9.74
CA LEU A 66 -3.32 3.47 9.99
C LEU A 66 -3.63 3.89 11.43
N SER A 67 -4.85 3.63 11.90
CA SER A 67 -5.26 3.96 13.27
C SER A 67 -4.35 3.30 14.31
N SER A 68 -4.04 2.02 14.12
CA SER A 68 -3.15 1.27 15.02
C SER A 68 -1.71 1.81 15.01
N MET A 69 -1.21 2.23 13.86
CA MET A 69 0.12 2.85 13.75
C MET A 69 0.17 4.20 14.46
N LEU A 70 -0.83 5.07 14.25
CA LEU A 70 -0.91 6.39 14.89
C LEU A 70 -1.13 6.28 16.40
N GLU A 71 -1.93 5.31 16.87
CA GLU A 71 -2.12 5.02 18.29
C GLU A 71 -0.80 4.62 18.96
N GLU A 72 0.01 3.74 18.35
CA GLU A 72 1.32 3.34 18.88
C GLU A 72 2.30 4.51 18.99
N LEU A 73 2.15 5.52 18.14
CA LEU A 73 2.97 6.73 18.10
C LEU A 73 2.44 7.87 19.00
N ASP A 74 1.27 7.70 19.63
CA ASP A 74 0.55 8.76 20.36
C ASP A 74 0.25 10.00 19.50
N LEU A 75 -0.05 9.77 18.20
CA LEU A 75 -0.28 10.80 17.19
C LEU A 75 -1.77 10.97 16.85
N HIS A 76 -2.64 11.05 17.86
CA HIS A 76 -4.10 11.16 17.69
C HIS A 76 -4.56 12.48 17.02
N HIS A 77 -3.69 13.47 16.95
CA HIS A 77 -3.97 14.79 16.38
C HIS A 77 -3.64 14.92 14.88
N VAL A 78 -2.98 13.92 14.31
CA VAL A 78 -2.59 13.96 12.88
C VAL A 78 -3.84 13.90 12.01
N PRO A 79 -4.02 14.85 11.07
CA PRO A 79 -5.11 14.77 10.09
C PRO A 79 -5.00 13.49 9.27
N ALA A 80 -6.05 12.67 9.29
CA ALA A 80 -6.13 11.45 8.49
C ALA A 80 -7.27 11.56 7.48
N GLU A 81 -6.96 11.39 6.21
CA GLU A 81 -7.93 11.41 5.11
C GLU A 81 -8.05 10.02 4.49
N TYR A 82 -9.28 9.64 4.13
CA TYR A 82 -9.58 8.35 3.51
C TYR A 82 -10.03 8.57 2.07
N VAL A 83 -9.33 7.96 1.12
CA VAL A 83 -9.51 8.27 -0.30
C VAL A 83 -9.61 7.01 -1.16
N HIS A 84 -10.59 6.97 -2.07
CA HIS A 84 -10.81 5.85 -3.00
C HIS A 84 -9.63 5.61 -3.96
N MET A 85 -8.86 6.64 -4.28
CA MET A 85 -7.70 6.51 -5.15
C MET A 85 -6.65 5.53 -4.60
N LEU A 86 -6.64 5.32 -3.26
CA LEU A 86 -5.74 4.38 -2.59
C LEU A 86 -6.35 2.99 -2.35
N ASP A 87 -7.57 2.71 -2.81
CA ASP A 87 -8.20 1.40 -2.66
C ASP A 87 -7.39 0.29 -3.36
N GLU A 88 -7.55 -0.95 -2.90
CA GLU A 88 -6.92 -2.10 -3.55
C GLU A 88 -7.49 -2.29 -4.97
N ARG A 89 -6.71 -2.93 -5.81
CA ARG A 89 -7.13 -3.36 -7.15
C ARG A 89 -8.39 -4.20 -7.04
N ASP A 90 -9.41 -3.86 -7.82
CA ASP A 90 -10.60 -4.69 -7.93
C ASP A 90 -10.26 -5.97 -8.71
N TYR A 91 -10.50 -7.11 -8.08
CA TYR A 91 -10.29 -8.42 -8.71
C TYR A 91 -11.54 -8.93 -9.45
N GLY A 92 -12.58 -8.09 -9.62
CA GLY A 92 -13.78 -8.42 -10.39
C GLY A 92 -14.33 -9.80 -10.02
N ASP A 93 -14.49 -10.66 -11.02
CA ASP A 93 -15.03 -12.02 -10.86
C ASP A 93 -14.15 -12.96 -10.01
N TYR A 94 -12.92 -12.58 -9.72
CA TYR A 94 -12.03 -13.35 -8.83
C TYR A 94 -12.15 -12.94 -7.37
N THR A 95 -12.80 -11.82 -7.07
CA THR A 95 -13.04 -11.38 -5.69
C THR A 95 -13.83 -12.43 -4.91
N GLY A 96 -13.35 -12.78 -3.72
CA GLY A 96 -13.94 -13.82 -2.87
C GLY A 96 -13.51 -15.25 -3.20
N LYS A 97 -12.71 -15.45 -4.25
CA LYS A 97 -12.18 -16.77 -4.59
C LYS A 97 -10.88 -17.05 -3.86
N ASN A 98 -10.66 -18.33 -3.48
CA ASN A 98 -9.41 -18.76 -2.88
C ASN A 98 -8.27 -18.77 -3.92
N LYS A 99 -7.15 -18.17 -3.58
CA LYS A 99 -5.98 -18.01 -4.48
C LYS A 99 -5.43 -19.34 -4.95
N TRP A 100 -5.31 -20.31 -4.04
CA TRP A 100 -4.74 -21.63 -4.34
C TRP A 100 -5.65 -22.49 -5.21
N GLU A 101 -6.97 -22.30 -5.10
CA GLU A 101 -7.94 -22.95 -5.98
C GLU A 101 -7.89 -22.32 -7.38
N MET A 102 -7.79 -21.00 -7.45
CA MET A 102 -7.66 -20.29 -8.73
C MET A 102 -6.36 -20.61 -9.46
N GLU A 103 -5.25 -20.76 -8.75
CA GLU A 103 -3.98 -21.20 -9.31
C GLU A 103 -4.12 -22.59 -10.00
N LYS A 104 -4.84 -23.52 -9.36
CA LYS A 104 -5.12 -24.84 -9.95
C LYS A 104 -6.02 -24.77 -11.20
N ILE A 105 -6.93 -23.80 -11.23
CA ILE A 105 -7.89 -23.62 -12.35
C ILE A 105 -7.19 -22.92 -13.54
N LEU A 106 -6.43 -21.86 -13.27
CA LEU A 106 -5.77 -21.04 -14.29
C LEU A 106 -4.45 -21.66 -14.78
N GLY A 107 -3.77 -22.43 -13.91
CA GLY A 107 -2.38 -22.82 -14.07
C GLY A 107 -1.44 -21.72 -13.57
N GLU A 108 -0.20 -22.11 -13.22
CA GLU A 108 0.79 -21.25 -12.58
C GLU A 108 1.10 -19.98 -13.42
N GLU A 109 1.30 -20.15 -14.74
CA GLU A 109 1.65 -19.05 -15.63
C GLU A 109 0.55 -17.97 -15.68
N GLU A 110 -0.69 -18.35 -15.97
CA GLU A 110 -1.82 -17.42 -16.05
C GLU A 110 -2.13 -16.81 -14.68
N PHE A 111 -2.01 -17.59 -13.61
CA PHE A 111 -2.19 -17.09 -12.24
C PHE A 111 -1.18 -15.98 -11.90
N GLU A 112 0.09 -16.14 -12.29
CA GLU A 112 1.11 -15.10 -12.10
C GLU A 112 0.88 -13.89 -13.02
N HIS A 113 0.41 -14.07 -14.25
CA HIS A 113 -0.01 -12.97 -15.12
C HIS A 113 -1.11 -12.14 -14.47
N VAL A 114 -2.17 -12.76 -13.98
CA VAL A 114 -3.27 -12.10 -13.28
C VAL A 114 -2.76 -11.32 -12.04
N ARG A 115 -1.83 -11.88 -11.29
CA ARG A 115 -1.34 -11.27 -10.04
C ARG A 115 -0.36 -10.13 -10.28
N ARG A 116 0.50 -10.25 -11.26
CA ARG A 116 1.74 -9.47 -11.32
C ARG A 116 1.84 -8.51 -12.50
N ASP A 117 1.21 -8.82 -13.62
CA ASP A 117 1.44 -8.08 -14.85
C ASP A 117 0.77 -6.70 -14.86
N TRP A 118 1.33 -5.83 -15.69
CA TRP A 118 0.89 -4.45 -15.83
C TRP A 118 -0.53 -4.31 -16.36
N ASP A 119 -0.86 -5.04 -17.43
CA ASP A 119 -2.09 -4.85 -18.20
C ASP A 119 -2.84 -6.18 -18.44
N CYS A 120 -2.66 -7.17 -17.56
CA CYS A 120 -3.43 -8.41 -17.61
C CYS A 120 -4.89 -8.12 -17.24
N PRO A 121 -5.85 -8.36 -18.16
CA PRO A 121 -7.24 -8.05 -17.90
C PRO A 121 -7.86 -9.02 -16.87
N ILE A 122 -8.64 -8.47 -15.97
CA ILE A 122 -9.45 -9.22 -15.00
C ILE A 122 -10.93 -9.02 -15.36
N PRO A 123 -11.71 -10.09 -15.56
CA PRO A 123 -13.13 -9.95 -15.87
C PRO A 123 -13.86 -9.11 -14.81
N ASN A 124 -14.50 -8.02 -15.23
CA ASN A 124 -15.18 -7.05 -14.37
C ASN A 124 -14.31 -6.42 -13.27
N GLY A 125 -12.99 -6.41 -13.43
CA GLY A 125 -12.03 -5.89 -12.47
C GLY A 125 -11.05 -4.88 -13.07
N GLU A 126 -10.00 -4.54 -12.31
CA GLU A 126 -8.96 -3.60 -12.70
C GLU A 126 -7.66 -4.32 -13.11
N THR A 127 -6.97 -3.80 -14.12
CA THR A 127 -5.55 -4.09 -14.37
C THR A 127 -4.68 -3.25 -13.41
N LEU A 128 -3.41 -3.58 -13.26
CA LEU A 128 -2.48 -2.74 -12.47
C LEU A 128 -2.31 -1.36 -13.11
N LYS A 129 -2.38 -1.25 -14.44
CA LYS A 129 -2.39 0.01 -15.17
C LYS A 129 -3.55 0.92 -14.75
N MET A 130 -4.77 0.39 -14.62
CA MET A 130 -5.94 1.16 -14.16
C MET A 130 -5.74 1.67 -12.73
N VAL A 131 -5.15 0.85 -11.85
CA VAL A 131 -4.78 1.27 -10.50
C VAL A 131 -3.74 2.41 -10.55
N TYR A 132 -2.74 2.30 -11.39
CA TYR A 132 -1.74 3.37 -11.59
C TYR A 132 -2.39 4.67 -12.06
N GLU A 133 -3.34 4.61 -13.00
CA GLU A 133 -4.04 5.77 -13.57
C GLU A 133 -4.90 6.52 -12.54
N ARG A 134 -5.25 5.93 -11.38
CA ARG A 134 -5.92 6.61 -10.28
C ARG A 134 -5.01 6.99 -9.11
N VAL A 135 -4.02 6.16 -8.80
CA VAL A 135 -3.12 6.41 -7.66
C VAL A 135 -2.11 7.52 -7.97
N VAL A 136 -1.52 7.53 -9.17
CA VAL A 136 -0.45 8.48 -9.51
C VAL A 136 -0.94 9.92 -9.60
N PRO A 137 -2.06 10.26 -10.24
CA PRO A 137 -2.59 11.63 -10.19
C PRO A 137 -2.87 12.10 -8.76
N PHE A 138 -3.47 11.27 -7.91
CA PHE A 138 -3.66 11.60 -6.49
C PHE A 138 -2.32 11.93 -5.80
N TYR A 139 -1.30 11.10 -6.01
CA TYR A 139 0.02 11.35 -5.45
C TYR A 139 0.60 12.68 -5.94
N GLN A 140 0.54 12.95 -7.24
CA GLN A 140 1.09 14.17 -7.84
C GLN A 140 0.35 15.44 -7.39
N ASP A 141 -0.98 15.39 -7.36
CA ASP A 141 -1.81 16.57 -7.13
C ASP A 141 -2.02 16.88 -5.65
N THR A 142 -1.96 15.86 -4.78
CA THR A 142 -2.24 16.01 -3.35
C THR A 142 -1.01 15.81 -2.48
N VAL A 143 -0.23 14.74 -2.71
CA VAL A 143 0.85 14.36 -1.81
C VAL A 143 2.14 15.12 -2.12
N VAL A 144 2.54 15.24 -3.38
CA VAL A 144 3.78 15.93 -3.78
C VAL A 144 3.81 17.38 -3.28
N PRO A 145 2.74 18.19 -3.36
CA PRO A 145 2.75 19.55 -2.80
C PRO A 145 3.04 19.59 -1.29
N LEU A 146 2.55 18.62 -0.52
CA LEU A 146 2.84 18.50 0.92
C LEU A 146 4.33 18.17 1.14
N LEU A 147 4.88 17.23 0.36
CA LEU A 147 6.29 16.84 0.46
C LEU A 147 7.21 18.01 0.09
N VAL A 148 6.89 18.77 -0.96
CA VAL A 148 7.63 19.98 -1.36
C VAL A 148 7.56 21.06 -0.28
N ALA A 149 6.46 21.11 0.50
CA ALA A 149 6.32 21.95 1.68
C ALA A 149 7.03 21.39 2.94
N GLU A 150 7.88 20.36 2.78
CA GLU A 150 8.68 19.71 3.84
C GLU A 150 7.87 18.89 4.86
N HIS A 151 6.62 18.55 4.53
CA HIS A 151 5.81 17.69 5.39
C HIS A 151 6.29 16.23 5.34
N THR A 152 6.05 15.53 6.43
CA THR A 152 6.10 14.07 6.48
C THR A 152 4.69 13.51 6.29
N VAL A 153 4.52 12.74 5.23
CA VAL A 153 3.22 12.18 4.83
C VAL A 153 3.25 10.65 4.98
N LEU A 154 2.30 10.10 5.74
CA LEU A 154 2.11 8.65 5.87
C LEU A 154 0.95 8.19 4.98
N ILE A 155 1.20 7.21 4.11
CA ILE A 155 0.16 6.54 3.30
C ILE A 155 0.07 5.07 3.71
N VAL A 156 -1.12 4.65 4.13
CA VAL A 156 -1.43 3.23 4.35
C VAL A 156 -2.40 2.76 3.29
N SER A 157 -2.02 1.71 2.54
CA SER A 157 -2.82 1.21 1.43
C SER A 157 -2.60 -0.30 1.23
N HIS A 158 -2.64 -0.78 0.00
CA HIS A 158 -2.72 -2.19 -0.38
C HIS A 158 -1.59 -2.59 -1.32
N GLY A 159 -1.44 -3.89 -1.54
CA GLY A 159 -0.35 -4.43 -2.34
C GLY A 159 -0.25 -3.83 -3.74
N ASN A 160 -1.33 -3.85 -4.52
CA ASN A 160 -1.27 -3.35 -5.90
C ASN A 160 -1.29 -1.82 -5.98
N ALA A 161 -2.04 -1.14 -5.11
CA ALA A 161 -2.03 0.33 -5.07
C ALA A 161 -0.63 0.86 -4.76
N LEU A 162 0.07 0.26 -3.79
CA LEU A 162 1.44 0.65 -3.46
C LEU A 162 2.45 0.22 -4.53
N ARG A 163 2.27 -0.93 -5.19
CA ARG A 163 3.10 -1.32 -6.35
C ARG A 163 2.99 -0.31 -7.49
N ALA A 164 1.77 0.14 -7.78
CA ALA A 164 1.54 1.18 -8.78
C ALA A 164 2.22 2.50 -8.39
N LEU A 165 2.10 2.93 -7.13
CA LEU A 165 2.75 4.14 -6.62
C LEU A 165 4.28 4.02 -6.66
N MET A 166 4.83 2.92 -6.16
CA MET A 166 6.28 2.67 -6.15
C MET A 166 6.85 2.60 -7.56
N SER A 167 6.13 2.02 -8.53
CA SER A 167 6.59 1.97 -9.92
C SER A 167 6.74 3.36 -10.52
N TYR A 168 5.88 4.30 -10.17
CA TYR A 168 6.00 5.70 -10.56
C TYR A 168 7.19 6.38 -9.87
N ILE A 169 7.26 6.31 -8.53
CA ILE A 169 8.32 6.96 -7.73
C ILE A 169 9.72 6.47 -8.13
N GLU A 170 9.87 5.18 -8.36
CA GLU A 170 11.14 4.53 -8.67
C GLU A 170 11.40 4.40 -10.18
N SER A 171 10.52 4.93 -11.03
CA SER A 171 10.62 4.85 -12.49
C SER A 171 10.81 3.42 -13.00
N ILE A 172 10.09 2.46 -12.41
CA ILE A 172 10.15 1.04 -12.79
C ILE A 172 9.38 0.83 -14.09
N SER A 173 9.94 0.06 -15.01
CA SER A 173 9.30 -0.25 -16.29
C SER A 173 8.03 -1.09 -16.11
N LYS A 174 7.16 -1.08 -17.14
CA LYS A 174 5.94 -1.90 -17.15
C LYS A 174 6.25 -3.39 -17.11
N GLU A 175 7.36 -3.78 -17.70
CA GLU A 175 7.87 -5.15 -17.75
C GLU A 175 8.40 -5.59 -16.39
N ASP A 176 9.08 -4.69 -15.67
CA ASP A 176 9.74 -4.99 -14.39
C ASP A 176 8.79 -4.89 -13.19
N VAL A 177 7.65 -4.21 -13.32
CA VAL A 177 6.68 -4.04 -12.24
C VAL A 177 6.17 -5.37 -11.66
N ARG A 178 6.22 -6.44 -12.45
CA ARG A 178 5.86 -7.79 -12.00
C ARG A 178 6.74 -8.30 -10.85
N ASN A 179 7.99 -7.81 -10.79
CA ASN A 179 8.98 -8.19 -9.76
C ASN A 179 8.89 -7.29 -8.52
N LEU A 180 8.13 -6.20 -8.59
CA LEU A 180 7.96 -5.27 -7.49
C LEU A 180 6.98 -5.82 -6.45
N GLU A 181 7.35 -5.73 -5.17
CA GLU A 181 6.51 -6.19 -4.08
C GLU A 181 6.53 -5.23 -2.90
N MET A 182 5.35 -4.96 -2.33
CA MET A 182 5.20 -4.32 -1.04
C MET A 182 4.86 -5.38 0.01
N LEU A 183 5.87 -5.76 0.79
CA LEU A 183 5.77 -6.82 1.78
C LEU A 183 4.87 -6.44 2.97
N PHE A 184 4.20 -7.42 3.55
CA PHE A 184 3.59 -7.26 4.88
C PHE A 184 4.66 -6.91 5.93
N GLY A 185 4.29 -6.06 6.88
CA GLY A 185 5.19 -5.66 7.95
C GLY A 185 6.33 -4.72 7.53
N ALA A 186 6.37 -4.29 6.26
CA ALA A 186 7.33 -3.33 5.79
C ALA A 186 6.76 -1.90 5.77
N VAL A 187 7.61 -0.93 6.08
CA VAL A 187 7.40 0.50 5.93
C VAL A 187 8.52 1.04 5.06
N VAL A 188 8.18 1.75 3.99
CA VAL A 188 9.17 2.34 3.07
C VAL A 188 9.13 3.86 3.21
N LEU A 189 10.30 4.46 3.43
CA LEU A 189 10.48 5.90 3.56
C LEU A 189 11.22 6.42 2.33
N TYR A 190 10.68 7.47 1.72
CA TYR A 190 11.33 8.21 0.63
C TYR A 190 11.55 9.65 1.09
N GLN A 191 12.79 10.12 1.03
CA GLN A 191 13.09 11.54 1.15
C GLN A 191 13.05 12.17 -0.24
N VAL A 192 12.43 13.34 -0.35
CA VAL A 192 12.27 14.03 -1.64
C VAL A 192 12.86 15.43 -1.57
N ASP A 193 13.33 15.92 -2.72
CA ASP A 193 13.84 17.29 -2.87
C ASP A 193 12.70 18.32 -3.07
N GLU A 194 13.08 19.56 -3.33
CA GLU A 194 12.18 20.71 -3.56
C GLU A 194 11.33 20.54 -4.84
N GLU A 195 11.69 19.61 -5.72
CA GLU A 195 10.97 19.28 -6.95
C GLU A 195 10.08 18.03 -6.79
N GLY A 196 10.08 17.42 -5.61
CA GLY A 196 9.34 16.17 -5.32
C GLY A 196 10.02 14.90 -5.82
N LYS A 197 11.31 14.99 -6.21
CA LYS A 197 12.09 13.85 -6.69
C LYS A 197 12.74 13.11 -5.53
N THR A 198 12.75 11.79 -5.61
CA THR A 198 13.35 10.92 -4.57
C THR A 198 14.87 11.10 -4.49
N LEU A 199 15.35 11.44 -3.30
CA LEU A 199 16.76 11.54 -2.95
C LEU A 199 17.28 10.27 -2.29
N HIS A 200 16.45 9.66 -1.43
CA HIS A 200 16.84 8.50 -0.61
C HIS A 200 15.64 7.61 -0.35
N LYS A 201 15.90 6.30 -0.27
CA LYS A 201 14.92 5.26 0.10
C LYS A 201 15.46 4.45 1.27
N GLU A 202 14.63 4.30 2.30
CA GLU A 202 14.90 3.41 3.44
C GLU A 202 13.75 2.42 3.58
N VAL A 203 14.04 1.16 3.90
CA VAL A 203 13.03 0.13 4.18
C VAL A 203 13.24 -0.37 5.60
N ARG A 204 12.20 -0.26 6.42
CA ARG A 204 12.14 -0.82 7.77
C ARG A 204 11.15 -1.98 7.79
N LYS A 205 11.43 -3.02 8.56
CA LYS A 205 10.59 -4.22 8.64
C LYS A 205 10.45 -4.69 10.07
N ILE A 206 9.29 -5.23 10.37
CA ILE A 206 9.06 -6.08 11.54
C ILE A 206 9.11 -7.55 11.11
N ASP A 207 9.25 -8.46 12.07
CA ASP A 207 9.05 -9.89 11.82
C ASP A 207 7.56 -10.16 11.56
N SER A 208 7.25 -10.67 10.38
CA SER A 208 5.89 -10.94 9.94
C SER A 208 5.82 -12.26 9.16
N GLU A 209 4.93 -13.15 9.59
CA GLU A 209 4.67 -14.45 8.97
C GLU A 209 3.31 -14.43 8.24
N VAL A 210 3.15 -13.56 7.25
CA VAL A 210 1.94 -13.54 6.42
C VAL A 210 2.26 -14.07 5.03
N ASN A 211 1.58 -15.11 4.62
CA ASN A 211 1.61 -15.60 3.24
C ASN A 211 0.80 -14.64 2.36
N ALA A 212 1.47 -14.01 1.40
CA ALA A 212 0.90 -13.02 0.48
C ALA A 212 0.03 -13.67 -0.62
#